data_499c74655ca7c56622a85f4964b0f3aa
#
_entry.id   499c74655ca7c56622a85f4964b0f3aa
#
_cell.length_a   1.000
_cell.length_b   1.000
_cell.length_c   1.000
_cell.angle_alpha   90.00
_cell.angle_beta   90.00
_cell.angle_gamma   90.00
#
_symmetry.space_group_name_H-M   'P 1'
#
loop_
_entity.id
_entity.type
_entity.pdbx_description
1 polymer ?
#
loop_
_entity_poly.entity_id
_entity_poly.type
_entity_poly.pdbx_seq_one_letter_code
_entity_poly.pdbx_strand_id
1 'polypeptide(L)'
;MVGLRMLAEGQGDAFVSAGSTGALLSGATLVTKRIRGVRRACMAPVIPTAVGRAVLCDCGANAECSVEYLTQFALLGSFYAKSALGLEKPRVGLLNIGAEPSK
;
A
#
# COMPACT_ATOMS: atom_id res chain seq x y z
N MET A 1 -5.65 -15.88 -7.79
CA MET A 1 -4.82 -15.79 -9.02
C MET A 1 -5.63 -15.51 -10.28
N VAL A 2 -6.79 -16.18 -10.50
CA VAL A 2 -7.62 -16.00 -11.72
C VAL A 2 -8.06 -14.55 -11.89
N GLY A 3 -8.71 -13.94 -10.91
CA GLY A 3 -9.18 -12.56 -11.01
C GLY A 3 -8.08 -11.51 -11.26
N LEU A 4 -6.88 -11.71 -10.68
CA LEU A 4 -5.75 -10.83 -10.97
C LEU A 4 -5.22 -10.97 -12.41
N ARG A 5 -5.30 -12.16 -13.00
CA ARG A 5 -4.99 -12.36 -14.43
C ARG A 5 -6.02 -11.70 -15.32
N MET A 6 -7.30 -11.88 -15.04
CA MET A 6 -8.38 -11.19 -15.77
C MET A 6 -8.20 -9.67 -15.74
N LEU A 7 -7.84 -9.11 -14.57
CA LEU A 7 -7.52 -7.68 -14.44
C LEU A 7 -6.33 -7.28 -15.31
N ALA A 8 -5.24 -8.05 -15.28
CA ALA A 8 -4.04 -7.78 -16.07
C ALA A 8 -4.27 -7.91 -17.59
N GLU A 9 -5.25 -8.72 -18.01
CA GLU A 9 -5.67 -8.92 -19.39
C GLU A 9 -6.77 -7.94 -19.85
N GLY A 10 -7.14 -6.98 -18.98
CA GLY A 10 -8.16 -5.98 -19.30
C GLY A 10 -9.60 -6.49 -19.32
N GLN A 11 -9.85 -7.64 -18.67
CA GLN A 11 -11.18 -8.24 -18.57
C GLN A 11 -12.01 -7.69 -17.39
N GLY A 12 -11.51 -6.62 -16.74
CA GLY A 12 -12.16 -5.92 -15.64
C GLY A 12 -11.38 -4.70 -15.24
N ASP A 13 -12.05 -3.77 -14.60
CA ASP A 13 -11.48 -2.47 -14.19
C ASP A 13 -10.97 -2.48 -12.75
N ALA A 14 -11.44 -3.43 -11.94
CA ALA A 14 -11.06 -3.56 -10.53
C ALA A 14 -11.16 -5.01 -10.05
N PHE A 15 -10.43 -5.33 -8.99
CA PHE A 15 -10.47 -6.63 -8.33
C PHE A 15 -10.74 -6.44 -6.83
N VAL A 16 -11.80 -7.06 -6.34
CA VAL A 16 -12.17 -7.07 -4.92
C VAL A 16 -11.99 -8.47 -4.35
N SER A 17 -11.36 -8.58 -3.21
CA SER A 17 -11.09 -9.86 -2.56
C SER A 17 -11.31 -9.78 -1.06
N ALA A 18 -12.03 -10.75 -0.50
CA ALA A 18 -12.14 -10.99 0.94
C ALA A 18 -11.14 -12.06 1.42
N GLY A 19 -10.23 -12.50 0.56
CA GLY A 19 -9.29 -13.55 0.86
C GLY A 19 -8.08 -13.09 1.68
N SER A 20 -7.10 -14.01 1.82
CA SER A 20 -5.86 -13.73 2.55
C SER A 20 -5.09 -12.56 1.94
N THR A 21 -4.72 -11.59 2.78
CA THR A 21 -3.88 -10.44 2.44
C THR A 21 -2.56 -10.85 1.78
N GLY A 22 -1.88 -11.85 2.34
CA GLY A 22 -0.60 -12.32 1.80
C GLY A 22 -0.75 -12.95 0.41
N ALA A 23 -1.82 -13.70 0.18
CA ALA A 23 -2.11 -14.28 -1.14
C ALA A 23 -2.42 -13.19 -2.18
N LEU A 24 -3.17 -12.15 -1.79
CA LEU A 24 -3.47 -11.01 -2.65
C LEU A 24 -2.20 -10.23 -3.00
N LEU A 25 -1.39 -9.88 -2.02
CA LEU A 25 -0.14 -9.15 -2.22
C LEU A 25 0.85 -9.92 -3.11
N SER A 26 1.02 -11.23 -2.83
CA SER A 26 1.90 -12.09 -3.64
C SER A 26 1.38 -12.22 -5.07
N GLY A 27 0.08 -12.46 -5.22
CA GLY A 27 -0.56 -12.55 -6.52
C GLY A 27 -0.45 -11.26 -7.33
N ALA A 28 -0.73 -10.11 -6.72
CA ALA A 28 -0.59 -8.80 -7.34
C ALA A 28 0.87 -8.55 -7.75
N THR A 29 1.83 -8.83 -6.87
CA THR A 29 3.26 -8.66 -7.17
C THR A 29 3.72 -9.50 -8.37
N LEU A 30 3.20 -10.72 -8.52
CA LEU A 30 3.58 -11.64 -9.60
C LEU A 30 2.85 -11.32 -10.92
N VAL A 31 1.58 -10.94 -10.86
CA VAL A 31 0.71 -10.77 -12.03
C VAL A 31 0.71 -9.33 -12.52
N THR A 32 0.34 -8.38 -11.68
CA THR A 32 0.30 -6.96 -12.05
C THR A 32 1.66 -6.27 -11.97
N LYS A 33 2.59 -6.90 -11.25
CA LYS A 33 3.97 -6.46 -11.05
C LYS A 33 4.06 -5.17 -10.23
N ARG A 34 5.28 -4.73 -9.96
CA ARG A 34 5.60 -3.50 -9.23
C ARG A 34 6.08 -2.42 -10.18
N ILE A 35 5.88 -1.18 -9.81
CA ILE A 35 6.51 -0.04 -10.48
C ILE A 35 8.03 -0.21 -10.41
N ARG A 36 8.72 0.08 -11.50
CA ARG A 36 10.19 -0.02 -11.57
C ARG A 36 10.84 0.84 -10.47
N GLY A 37 11.75 0.26 -9.73
CA GLY A 37 12.42 0.91 -8.60
C GLY A 37 11.75 0.68 -7.23
N VAL A 38 10.49 0.24 -7.20
CA VAL A 38 9.81 -0.12 -5.95
C VAL A 38 10.24 -1.53 -5.52
N ARG A 39 10.91 -1.63 -4.38
CA ARG A 39 11.44 -2.90 -3.88
C ARG A 39 10.39 -3.78 -3.23
N ARG A 40 9.42 -3.19 -2.52
CA ARG A 40 8.33 -3.91 -1.86
C ARG A 40 6.99 -3.24 -2.16
N ALA A 41 6.00 -4.07 -2.46
CA ALA A 41 4.62 -3.62 -2.46
C ALA A 41 4.13 -3.46 -1.02
N CYS A 42 3.24 -2.51 -0.78
CA CYS A 42 2.57 -2.30 0.49
C CYS A 42 1.05 -2.35 0.31
N MET A 43 0.35 -2.61 1.39
CA MET A 43 -1.09 -2.35 1.47
C MET A 43 -1.30 -0.92 1.97
N ALA A 44 -2.13 -0.19 1.27
CA ALA A 44 -2.37 1.22 1.53
C ALA A 44 -3.87 1.55 1.67
N PRO A 45 -4.56 0.99 2.68
CA PRO A 45 -5.97 1.29 2.90
C PRO A 45 -6.17 2.76 3.24
N VAL A 46 -7.32 3.29 2.81
CA VAL A 46 -7.81 4.60 3.21
C VAL A 46 -8.65 4.42 4.46
N ILE A 47 -8.25 5.05 5.55
CA ILE A 47 -8.96 4.99 6.83
C ILE A 47 -9.65 6.33 7.12
N PRO A 48 -10.87 6.32 7.68
CA PRO A 48 -11.53 7.53 8.15
C PRO A 48 -10.81 8.07 9.39
N THR A 49 -10.77 9.40 9.50
CA THR A 49 -10.24 10.09 10.67
C THR A 49 -11.26 11.12 11.15
N ALA A 50 -11.05 11.70 12.33
CA ALA A 50 -11.96 12.72 12.88
C ALA A 50 -12.11 13.95 11.97
N VAL A 51 -11.13 14.24 11.13
CA VAL A 51 -11.10 15.43 10.27
C VAL A 51 -10.97 15.10 8.77
N GLY A 52 -11.22 13.85 8.37
CA GLY A 52 -11.14 13.48 6.97
C GLY A 52 -10.68 12.04 6.73
N ARG A 53 -9.66 11.85 5.91
CA ARG A 53 -9.16 10.53 5.50
C ARG A 53 -7.65 10.51 5.60
N ALA A 54 -7.09 9.33 5.93
CA ALA A 54 -5.66 9.08 5.92
C ALA A 54 -5.35 7.79 5.15
N VAL A 55 -4.18 7.71 4.55
CA VAL A 55 -3.65 6.48 3.96
C VAL A 55 -2.69 5.86 4.97
N LEU A 56 -2.95 4.63 5.38
CA LEU A 56 -2.04 3.87 6.24
C LEU A 56 -1.19 2.95 5.38
N CYS A 57 0.13 3.14 5.39
CA CYS A 57 1.06 2.42 4.51
C CYS A 57 2.36 2.07 5.29
N ASP A 58 2.67 0.83 5.50
CA ASP A 58 2.06 -0.43 5.14
C ASP A 58 1.05 -0.89 6.22
N CYS A 59 -0.02 -1.58 5.81
CA CYS A 59 -1.02 -2.11 6.73
C CYS A 59 -0.92 -3.64 6.83
N GLY A 60 0.13 -4.14 7.49
CA GLY A 60 0.29 -5.55 7.84
C GLY A 60 0.63 -6.50 6.69
N ALA A 61 1.01 -6.00 5.52
CA ALA A 61 1.42 -6.84 4.39
C ALA A 61 2.89 -7.27 4.49
N ASN A 62 3.71 -6.49 5.20
CA ASN A 62 5.11 -6.79 5.45
C ASN A 62 5.34 -6.91 6.96
N ALA A 63 5.90 -8.04 7.41
CA ALA A 63 6.16 -8.29 8.83
C ALA A 63 7.29 -7.41 9.37
N GLU A 64 8.31 -7.17 8.55
CA GLU A 64 9.46 -6.32 8.87
C GLU A 64 9.71 -5.34 7.74
N CYS A 65 10.01 -4.10 8.09
CA CYS A 65 10.27 -3.03 7.15
C CYS A 65 11.63 -2.39 7.44
N SER A 66 12.51 -2.42 6.46
CA SER A 66 13.74 -1.63 6.51
C SER A 66 13.44 -0.13 6.34
N VAL A 67 14.37 0.73 6.74
CA VAL A 67 14.28 2.18 6.54
C VAL A 67 14.01 2.54 5.07
N GLU A 68 14.64 1.80 4.14
CA GLU A 68 14.43 1.98 2.72
C GLU A 68 12.97 1.69 2.30
N TYR A 69 12.36 0.64 2.86
CA TYR A 69 10.95 0.32 2.56
C TYR A 69 10.01 1.38 3.12
N LEU A 70 10.23 1.82 4.34
CA LEU A 70 9.44 2.88 4.96
C LEU A 70 9.51 4.18 4.15
N THR A 71 10.68 4.54 3.66
CA THR A 71 10.87 5.70 2.77
C THR A 71 10.09 5.54 1.46
N GLN A 72 10.14 4.36 0.84
CA GLN A 72 9.37 4.08 -0.37
C GLN A 72 7.85 4.09 -0.09
N PHE A 73 7.41 3.56 1.03
CA PHE A 73 5.99 3.58 1.42
C PHE A 73 5.49 5.00 1.67
N ALA A 74 6.32 5.87 2.24
CA ALA A 74 6.00 7.29 2.40
C ALA A 74 5.77 7.99 1.05
N LEU A 75 6.62 7.73 0.07
CA LEU A 75 6.46 8.23 -1.29
C LEU A 75 5.21 7.67 -1.98
N LEU A 76 5.03 6.34 -1.95
CA LEU A 76 3.87 5.68 -2.55
C LEU A 76 2.55 6.17 -1.95
N GLY A 77 2.49 6.27 -0.61
CA GLY A 77 1.33 6.79 0.10
C GLY A 77 1.02 8.24 -0.26
N SER A 78 2.06 9.07 -0.41
CA SER A 78 1.90 10.47 -0.84
C SER A 78 1.35 10.58 -2.27
N PHE A 79 1.86 9.79 -3.20
CA PHE A 79 1.34 9.77 -4.57
C PHE A 79 -0.09 9.26 -4.62
N TYR A 80 -0.39 8.20 -3.89
CA TYR A 80 -1.75 7.67 -3.80
C TYR A 80 -2.72 8.68 -3.20
N ALA A 81 -2.34 9.35 -2.12
CA ALA A 81 -3.16 10.39 -1.50
C ALA A 81 -3.44 11.57 -2.45
N LYS A 82 -2.47 11.96 -3.26
CA LYS A 82 -2.65 12.98 -4.31
C LYS A 82 -3.60 12.52 -5.40
N SER A 83 -3.33 11.35 -5.98
CA SER A 83 -4.04 10.88 -7.17
C SER A 83 -5.45 10.37 -6.87
N ALA A 84 -5.63 9.61 -5.78
CA ALA A 84 -6.90 8.97 -5.46
C ALA A 84 -7.78 9.79 -4.50
N LEU A 85 -7.18 10.60 -3.61
CA LEU A 85 -7.92 11.38 -2.62
C LEU A 85 -7.97 12.88 -2.92
N GLY A 86 -7.24 13.35 -3.94
CA GLY A 86 -7.19 14.77 -4.31
C GLY A 86 -6.45 15.66 -3.30
N LEU A 87 -5.60 15.09 -2.43
CA LEU A 87 -4.84 15.86 -1.44
C LEU A 87 -3.64 16.52 -2.11
N GLU A 88 -3.67 17.82 -2.31
CA GLU A 88 -2.59 18.55 -2.98
C GLU A 88 -1.24 18.46 -2.25
N LYS A 89 -1.29 18.55 -0.91
CA LYS A 89 -0.10 18.55 -0.04
C LYS A 89 -0.26 17.53 1.09
N PRO A 90 -0.17 16.21 0.81
CA PRO A 90 -0.29 15.19 1.86
C PRO A 90 0.88 15.30 2.83
N ARG A 91 0.59 15.30 4.12
CA ARG A 91 1.58 15.23 5.18
C ARG A 91 1.86 13.77 5.48
N VAL A 92 3.13 13.43 5.66
CA VAL A 92 3.57 12.07 6.02
C VAL A 92 4.06 12.07 7.45
N GLY A 93 3.61 11.10 8.22
CA GLY A 93 4.09 10.84 9.58
C GLY A 93 4.54 9.38 9.69
N LEU A 94 5.60 9.13 10.43
CA LEU A 94 6.00 7.79 10.82
C LEU A 94 5.24 7.41 12.09
N LEU A 95 4.46 6.32 12.01
CA LEU A 95 3.78 5.78 13.18
C LEU A 95 4.78 4.95 13.99
N ASN A 96 4.99 5.32 15.21
CA ASN A 96 5.77 4.57 16.18
C ASN A 96 4.99 4.47 17.49
N ILE A 97 4.76 3.26 17.95
CA ILE A 97 4.04 2.97 19.19
C ILE A 97 4.96 2.49 20.32
N GLY A 98 6.25 2.28 20.06
CA GLY A 98 7.24 1.83 21.00
C GLY A 98 8.11 2.96 21.51
N ALA A 99 8.45 2.91 22.82
CA ALA A 99 9.47 3.79 23.43
C ALA A 99 10.89 3.22 23.29
N GLU A 100 11.03 2.01 22.79
CA GLU A 100 12.31 1.32 22.67
C GLU A 100 13.04 1.73 21.38
N PRO A 101 14.37 1.93 21.41
CA PRO A 101 15.14 2.31 20.22
C PRO A 101 15.09 1.32 19.05
N SER A 102 14.66 0.10 19.30
CA SER A 102 14.57 -1.00 18.31
C SER A 102 13.20 -1.14 17.64
N LYS A 103 12.25 -0.28 17.99
CA LYS A 103 10.88 -0.32 17.43
C LYS A 103 10.58 0.88 16.57
#